data_6a85c47c890df71e721676c4f1a7a52e
#
_entry.id   6a85c47c890df71e721676c4f1a7a52e
#
_cell.length_a   1.000
_cell.length_b   1.000
_cell.length_c   1.000
_cell.angle_alpha   90.00
_cell.angle_beta   90.00
_cell.angle_gamma   90.00
#
_symmetry.space_group_name_H-M   'P 1'
#
loop_
_entity.id
_entity.type
_entity.pdbx_description
1 polymer ?
#
loop_
_entity_poly.entity_id
_entity_poly.type
_entity_poly.pdbx_seq_one_letter_code
_entity_poly.pdbx_strand_id
1 'polypeptide(L)'
;LGCSCALLPGLSIALLSLGMLALFLDLEHRRQFWRLYVTFKPASPMSWGSWILLLVYPALLGALLLRLPEPIKAAFPSIKNLAAKAFEKPGIVKLVGISNMVLGALLGIYTGILLSSFGARPLWNSSLLGPLFLVSGLSTAAALVHLIAGDPYERVLLAKADNGFLSIELLLLVLFVTGLLSSTAVHIESARLILDGPYAPAFLVFVVGLGIVIPLIIQSLAVNHRIPHTAAAPIMVIAGGFILRLVIVYAGQASHWIRIASAP
;
A
#
# COMPACT_ATOMS: atom_id res chain seq x y z
N LEU A 1 6.03 -16.16 19.85
CA LEU A 1 5.49 -14.93 19.27
C LEU A 1 4.96 -14.06 20.41
N GLY A 2 5.84 -13.20 20.95
CA GLY A 2 5.53 -12.33 22.07
C GLY A 2 4.61 -11.15 21.69
N CYS A 3 4.56 -10.16 22.55
CA CYS A 3 3.69 -8.97 22.57
C CYS A 3 3.54 -8.20 21.22
N SER A 4 4.37 -8.47 20.21
CA SER A 4 4.34 -7.88 18.87
C SER A 4 3.15 -8.33 18.00
N CYS A 5 2.48 -9.44 18.34
CA CYS A 5 1.40 -9.98 17.49
C CYS A 5 0.15 -9.10 17.42
N ALA A 6 -0.16 -8.32 18.47
CA ALA A 6 -1.29 -7.38 18.49
C ALA A 6 -0.94 -6.02 17.88
N LEU A 7 0.35 -5.67 17.85
CA LEU A 7 0.84 -4.38 17.36
C LEU A 7 0.53 -4.19 15.86
N LEU A 8 0.74 -5.23 15.04
CA LEU A 8 0.50 -5.14 13.59
C LEU A 8 -0.98 -4.86 13.23
N PRO A 9 -1.98 -5.63 13.74
CA PRO A 9 -3.39 -5.31 13.48
C PRO A 9 -3.79 -3.95 14.05
N GLY A 10 -3.30 -3.60 15.25
CA GLY A 10 -3.57 -2.31 15.87
C GLY A 10 -3.03 -1.14 15.05
N LEU A 11 -1.78 -1.24 14.59
CA LEU A 11 -1.15 -0.24 13.71
C LEU A 11 -1.90 -0.14 12.37
N SER A 12 -2.32 -1.27 11.79
CA SER A 12 -3.09 -1.27 10.55
C SER A 12 -4.42 -0.55 10.71
N ILE A 13 -5.14 -0.77 11.81
CA ILE A 13 -6.39 -0.06 12.12
C ILE A 13 -6.12 1.44 12.31
N ALA A 14 -5.07 1.81 13.02
CA ALA A 14 -4.72 3.22 13.28
C ALA A 14 -4.39 3.96 11.97
N LEU A 15 -3.53 3.38 11.12
CA LEU A 15 -3.16 3.96 9.82
C LEU A 15 -4.35 4.04 8.87
N LEU A 16 -5.18 2.99 8.83
CA LEU A 16 -6.39 2.99 8.01
C LEU A 16 -7.37 4.07 8.47
N SER A 17 -7.56 4.20 9.79
CA SER A 17 -8.45 5.22 10.37
C SER A 17 -7.93 6.64 10.12
N LEU A 18 -6.61 6.83 10.16
CA LEU A 18 -5.99 8.11 9.79
C LEU A 18 -6.24 8.45 8.32
N GLY A 19 -6.09 7.47 7.42
CA GLY A 19 -6.41 7.63 6.01
C GLY A 19 -7.89 7.93 5.76
N MET A 20 -8.79 7.25 6.49
CA MET A 20 -10.22 7.51 6.42
C MET A 20 -10.59 8.91 6.95
N LEU A 21 -9.93 9.35 8.01
CA LEU A 21 -10.10 10.72 8.53
C LEU A 21 -9.66 11.76 7.49
N ALA A 22 -8.50 11.56 6.86
CA ALA A 22 -8.02 12.45 5.81
C ALA A 22 -9.02 12.51 4.64
N LEU A 23 -9.52 11.35 4.18
CA LEU A 23 -10.55 11.28 3.14
C LEU A 23 -11.84 12.01 3.55
N PHE A 24 -12.29 11.81 4.79
CA PHE A 24 -13.48 12.51 5.32
C PHE A 24 -13.30 14.01 5.36
N LEU A 25 -12.10 14.50 5.71
CA LEU A 25 -11.80 15.93 5.75
C LEU A 25 -11.76 16.56 4.35
N ASP A 26 -11.38 15.78 3.33
CA ASP A 26 -11.32 16.20 1.93
C ASP A 26 -12.70 16.18 1.25
N LEU A 27 -13.71 15.54 1.84
CA LEU A 27 -15.07 15.50 1.28
C LEU A 27 -15.71 16.89 1.31
N GLU A 28 -16.16 17.36 0.15
CA GLU A 28 -16.92 18.62 0.00
C GLU A 28 -18.26 18.57 0.74
N HIS A 29 -18.98 17.44 0.64
CA HIS A 29 -20.27 17.21 1.28
C HIS A 29 -20.18 16.21 2.45
N ARG A 30 -19.49 16.56 3.53
CA ARG A 30 -19.22 15.70 4.70
C ARG A 30 -20.47 15.10 5.34
N ARG A 31 -21.60 15.82 5.33
CA ARG A 31 -22.87 15.36 5.93
C ARG A 31 -23.50 14.19 5.16
N GLN A 32 -23.09 13.94 3.91
CA GLN A 32 -23.64 12.90 3.06
C GLN A 32 -22.71 11.70 2.86
N PHE A 33 -21.64 11.59 3.68
CA PHE A 33 -20.64 10.51 3.57
C PHE A 33 -21.25 9.11 3.66
N TRP A 34 -22.30 8.93 4.44
CA TRP A 34 -23.01 7.68 4.61
C TRP A 34 -23.61 7.12 3.30
N ARG A 35 -23.90 7.98 2.33
CA ARG A 35 -24.41 7.58 1.01
C ARG A 35 -23.42 6.68 0.25
N LEU A 36 -22.12 6.85 0.47
CA LEU A 36 -21.07 6.01 -0.13
C LEU A 36 -21.19 4.54 0.29
N TYR A 37 -21.71 4.28 1.49
CA TYR A 37 -21.87 2.93 2.04
C TYR A 37 -23.22 2.30 1.74
N VAL A 38 -24.26 3.10 1.57
CA VAL A 38 -25.63 2.61 1.31
C VAL A 38 -25.90 2.40 -0.17
N THR A 39 -25.23 3.15 -1.05
CA THR A 39 -25.46 3.07 -2.49
C THR A 39 -24.38 2.23 -3.16
N PHE A 40 -24.71 0.97 -3.50
CA PHE A 40 -23.81 0.12 -4.26
C PHE A 40 -24.02 0.31 -5.78
N LYS A 41 -23.03 0.88 -6.46
CA LYS A 41 -22.99 1.02 -7.93
C LYS A 41 -21.79 0.25 -8.49
N PRO A 42 -22.00 -0.93 -9.11
CA PRO A 42 -20.91 -1.78 -9.61
C PRO A 42 -20.05 -1.09 -10.67
N ALA A 43 -20.61 -0.14 -11.42
CA ALA A 43 -19.87 0.62 -12.43
C ALA A 43 -18.99 1.75 -11.86
N SER A 44 -19.09 2.05 -10.54
CA SER A 44 -18.32 3.12 -9.91
C SER A 44 -17.16 2.57 -9.07
N PRO A 45 -15.89 2.84 -9.42
CA PRO A 45 -14.75 2.42 -8.61
C PRO A 45 -14.82 2.94 -7.17
N MET A 46 -15.33 4.14 -6.95
CA MET A 46 -15.48 4.72 -5.61
C MET A 46 -16.43 3.90 -4.72
N SER A 47 -17.49 3.30 -5.30
CA SER A 47 -18.39 2.41 -4.58
C SER A 47 -17.69 1.12 -4.13
N TRP A 48 -16.79 0.56 -4.94
CA TRP A 48 -16.02 -0.63 -4.58
C TRP A 48 -15.13 -0.38 -3.36
N GLY A 49 -14.45 0.78 -3.34
CA GLY A 49 -13.58 1.14 -2.23
C GLY A 49 -14.31 1.26 -0.90
N SER A 50 -15.50 1.88 -0.89
CA SER A 50 -16.30 2.01 0.32
C SER A 50 -16.72 0.64 0.88
N TRP A 51 -17.08 -0.30 0.03
CA TRP A 51 -17.46 -1.66 0.45
C TRP A 51 -16.26 -2.50 0.89
N ILE A 52 -15.10 -2.38 0.20
CA ILE A 52 -13.86 -3.02 0.65
C ILE A 52 -13.49 -2.51 2.05
N LEU A 53 -13.53 -1.20 2.27
CA LEU A 53 -13.25 -0.58 3.57
C LEU A 53 -14.22 -1.05 4.66
N LEU A 54 -15.51 -1.18 4.35
CA LEU A 54 -16.50 -1.69 5.27
C LEU A 54 -16.19 -3.12 5.73
N LEU A 55 -15.61 -3.95 4.85
CA LEU A 55 -15.25 -5.34 5.16
C LEU A 55 -13.85 -5.46 5.81
N VAL A 56 -12.92 -4.56 5.51
CA VAL A 56 -11.56 -4.57 6.08
C VAL A 56 -11.59 -4.32 7.59
N TYR A 57 -12.44 -3.40 8.08
CA TYR A 57 -12.49 -3.09 9.51
C TYR A 57 -12.88 -4.29 10.38
N PRO A 58 -13.99 -5.02 10.13
CA PRO A 58 -14.30 -6.21 10.91
C PRO A 58 -13.26 -7.31 10.77
N ALA A 59 -12.61 -7.47 9.61
CA ALA A 59 -11.53 -8.44 9.44
C ALA A 59 -10.29 -8.08 10.27
N LEU A 60 -9.89 -6.80 10.31
CA LEU A 60 -8.79 -6.32 11.17
C LEU A 60 -9.13 -6.40 12.65
N LEU A 61 -10.36 -6.05 13.03
CA LEU A 61 -10.84 -6.21 14.41
C LEU A 61 -10.82 -7.68 14.84
N GLY A 62 -11.25 -8.58 13.95
CA GLY A 62 -11.15 -10.03 14.19
C GLY A 62 -9.69 -10.47 14.41
N ALA A 63 -8.76 -10.00 13.58
CA ALA A 63 -7.34 -10.29 13.74
C ALA A 63 -6.75 -9.71 15.04
N LEU A 64 -7.19 -8.51 15.44
CA LEU A 64 -6.79 -7.88 16.70
C LEU A 64 -7.33 -8.67 17.90
N LEU A 65 -8.62 -9.04 17.89
CA LEU A 65 -9.25 -9.83 18.95
C LEU A 65 -8.56 -11.17 19.19
N LEU A 66 -8.16 -11.84 18.11
CA LEU A 66 -7.42 -13.11 18.20
C LEU A 66 -6.03 -12.93 18.83
N ARG A 67 -5.43 -11.74 18.76
CA ARG A 67 -4.04 -11.45 19.16
C ARG A 67 -3.92 -10.47 20.32
N LEU A 68 -5.02 -10.19 21.03
CA LEU A 68 -5.02 -9.26 22.17
C LEU A 68 -4.04 -9.69 23.26
N PRO A 69 -3.29 -8.75 23.86
CA PRO A 69 -2.44 -9.00 25.02
C PRO A 69 -3.24 -9.48 26.22
N GLU A 70 -2.65 -10.36 27.03
CA GLU A 70 -3.30 -10.92 28.23
C GLU A 70 -3.84 -9.86 29.21
N PRO A 71 -3.15 -8.72 29.49
CA PRO A 71 -3.70 -7.71 30.40
C PRO A 71 -5.03 -7.12 29.89
N ILE A 72 -5.21 -6.96 28.58
CA ILE A 72 -6.47 -6.46 28.03
C ILE A 72 -7.57 -7.53 28.07
N LYS A 73 -7.21 -8.78 27.79
CA LYS A 73 -8.16 -9.92 27.94
C LYS A 73 -8.62 -10.09 29.38
N ALA A 74 -7.73 -9.84 30.36
CA ALA A 74 -8.08 -9.92 31.79
C ALA A 74 -9.05 -8.81 32.22
N ALA A 75 -8.94 -7.62 31.65
CA ALA A 75 -9.83 -6.49 31.95
C ALA A 75 -11.26 -6.67 31.40
N PHE A 76 -11.44 -7.48 30.33
CA PHE A 76 -12.73 -7.68 29.68
C PHE A 76 -13.04 -9.17 29.52
N PRO A 77 -13.72 -9.82 30.52
CA PRO A 77 -13.99 -11.26 30.50
C PRO A 77 -14.80 -11.74 29.29
N SER A 78 -15.73 -10.91 28.80
CA SER A 78 -16.53 -11.23 27.61
C SER A 78 -15.68 -11.34 26.34
N ILE A 79 -14.67 -10.47 26.18
CA ILE A 79 -13.73 -10.49 25.06
C ILE A 79 -12.81 -11.71 25.16
N LYS A 80 -12.34 -12.03 26.38
CA LYS A 80 -11.53 -13.23 26.63
C LYS A 80 -12.25 -14.50 26.20
N ASN A 81 -13.52 -14.67 26.61
CA ASN A 81 -14.32 -15.83 26.27
C ASN A 81 -14.60 -15.95 24.77
N LEU A 82 -14.84 -14.82 24.08
CA LEU A 82 -15.04 -14.77 22.63
C LEU A 82 -13.74 -15.14 21.88
N ALA A 83 -12.62 -14.56 22.28
CA ALA A 83 -11.31 -14.84 21.71
C ALA A 83 -10.91 -16.31 21.92
N ALA A 84 -11.13 -16.87 23.13
CA ALA A 84 -10.83 -18.27 23.42
C ALA A 84 -11.64 -19.23 22.54
N LYS A 85 -12.96 -19.04 22.45
CA LYS A 85 -13.83 -19.83 21.57
C LYS A 85 -13.46 -19.75 20.09
N ALA A 86 -13.00 -18.56 19.63
CA ALA A 86 -12.55 -18.39 18.26
C ALA A 86 -11.19 -19.08 18.02
N PHE A 87 -10.29 -19.07 19.00
CA PHE A 87 -8.98 -19.73 18.92
C PHE A 87 -9.08 -21.26 18.91
N GLU A 88 -10.07 -21.84 19.62
CA GLU A 88 -10.33 -23.28 19.61
C GLU A 88 -10.74 -23.81 18.23
N LYS A 89 -11.21 -22.94 17.35
CA LYS A 89 -11.62 -23.33 15.99
C LYS A 89 -10.57 -22.89 14.94
N PRO A 90 -9.68 -23.81 14.51
CA PRO A 90 -8.61 -23.45 13.56
C PRO A 90 -9.16 -22.90 12.22
N GLY A 91 -10.38 -23.28 11.85
CA GLY A 91 -11.06 -22.73 10.69
C GLY A 91 -11.35 -21.24 10.79
N ILE A 92 -11.68 -20.72 11.97
CA ILE A 92 -11.95 -19.29 12.19
C ILE A 92 -10.64 -18.50 12.07
N VAL A 93 -9.56 -18.97 12.69
CA VAL A 93 -8.24 -18.32 12.62
C VAL A 93 -7.76 -18.24 11.17
N LYS A 94 -7.90 -19.34 10.42
CA LYS A 94 -7.56 -19.39 9.00
C LYS A 94 -8.43 -18.46 8.17
N LEU A 95 -9.74 -18.42 8.42
CA LEU A 95 -10.68 -17.54 7.72
C LEU A 95 -10.33 -16.07 7.94
N VAL A 96 -10.10 -15.65 9.19
CA VAL A 96 -9.70 -14.28 9.52
C VAL A 96 -8.38 -13.92 8.84
N GLY A 97 -7.40 -14.83 8.83
CA GLY A 97 -6.12 -14.61 8.14
C GLY A 97 -6.28 -14.41 6.63
N ILE A 98 -7.02 -15.32 5.97
CA ILE A 98 -7.27 -15.25 4.51
C ILE A 98 -8.07 -14.00 4.17
N SER A 99 -9.12 -13.66 4.96
CA SER A 99 -9.92 -12.47 4.73
C SER A 99 -9.08 -11.20 4.80
N ASN A 100 -8.19 -11.07 5.80
CA ASN A 100 -7.29 -9.92 5.88
C ASN A 100 -6.33 -9.85 4.70
N MET A 101 -5.79 -10.98 4.25
CA MET A 101 -4.89 -11.03 3.09
C MET A 101 -5.60 -10.59 1.81
N VAL A 102 -6.78 -11.15 1.54
CA VAL A 102 -7.56 -10.84 0.33
C VAL A 102 -8.05 -9.39 0.35
N LEU A 103 -8.64 -8.94 1.45
CA LEU A 103 -9.16 -7.58 1.57
C LEU A 103 -8.04 -6.54 1.56
N GLY A 104 -6.89 -6.83 2.15
CA GLY A 104 -5.70 -5.98 2.08
C GLY A 104 -5.17 -5.86 0.64
N ALA A 105 -5.11 -6.95 -0.11
CA ALA A 105 -4.73 -6.94 -1.52
C ALA A 105 -5.74 -6.15 -2.37
N LEU A 106 -7.04 -6.36 -2.16
CA LEU A 106 -8.09 -5.61 -2.84
C LEU A 106 -7.99 -4.11 -2.55
N LEU A 107 -7.72 -3.73 -1.30
CA LEU A 107 -7.53 -2.32 -0.92
C LEU A 107 -6.30 -1.72 -1.60
N GLY A 108 -5.19 -2.46 -1.69
CA GLY A 108 -3.96 -2.05 -2.36
C GLY A 108 -4.17 -1.80 -3.85
N ILE A 109 -4.82 -2.73 -4.56
CA ILE A 109 -5.13 -2.60 -5.99
C ILE A 109 -6.14 -1.48 -6.23
N TYR A 110 -7.17 -1.39 -5.38
CA TYR A 110 -8.25 -0.42 -5.52
C TYR A 110 -7.75 1.02 -5.60
N THR A 111 -6.76 1.40 -4.80
CA THR A 111 -6.22 2.77 -4.80
C THR A 111 -5.63 3.16 -6.16
N GLY A 112 -4.94 2.25 -6.84
CA GLY A 112 -4.42 2.48 -8.19
C GLY A 112 -5.51 2.46 -9.27
N ILE A 113 -6.51 1.58 -9.14
CA ILE A 113 -7.67 1.55 -10.04
C ILE A 113 -8.48 2.85 -9.92
N LEU A 114 -8.65 3.36 -8.71
CA LEU A 114 -9.34 4.63 -8.49
C LEU A 114 -8.63 5.77 -9.23
N LEU A 115 -7.30 5.89 -9.10
CA LEU A 115 -6.54 6.88 -9.85
C LEU A 115 -6.66 6.69 -11.36
N SER A 116 -6.55 5.45 -11.86
CA SER A 116 -6.65 5.16 -13.31
C SER A 116 -8.04 5.44 -13.88
N SER A 117 -9.09 5.46 -13.05
CA SER A 117 -10.45 5.80 -13.47
C SER A 117 -10.67 7.29 -13.74
N PHE A 118 -9.76 8.16 -13.26
CA PHE A 118 -9.78 9.58 -13.56
C PHE A 118 -9.16 9.85 -14.94
N GLY A 119 -9.92 9.60 -16.01
CA GLY A 119 -9.50 9.82 -17.40
C GLY A 119 -9.09 11.26 -17.77
N ALA A 120 -9.35 12.23 -16.87
CA ALA A 120 -8.95 13.64 -17.05
C ALA A 120 -7.43 13.88 -16.89
N ARG A 121 -6.67 12.89 -16.41
CA ARG A 121 -5.23 13.02 -16.13
C ARG A 121 -4.44 11.96 -16.91
N PRO A 122 -3.66 12.36 -17.92
CA PRO A 122 -2.95 11.42 -18.77
C PRO A 122 -1.97 10.50 -18.02
N LEU A 123 -1.26 11.04 -17.00
CA LEU A 123 -0.33 10.25 -16.21
C LEU A 123 -1.04 9.11 -15.44
N TRP A 124 -2.27 9.32 -15.02
CA TRP A 124 -3.04 8.29 -14.30
C TRP A 124 -3.73 7.28 -15.20
N ASN A 125 -3.85 7.59 -16.50
CA ASN A 125 -4.53 6.71 -17.47
C ASN A 125 -3.66 5.49 -17.83
N SER A 126 -3.39 4.65 -16.83
CA SER A 126 -2.62 3.42 -16.97
C SER A 126 -3.18 2.32 -16.06
N SER A 127 -3.45 1.16 -16.63
CA SER A 127 -3.89 -0.04 -15.90
C SER A 127 -2.81 -0.60 -14.95
N LEU A 128 -1.56 -0.19 -15.13
CA LEU A 128 -0.44 -0.65 -14.30
C LEU A 128 -0.41 -0.01 -12.90
N LEU A 129 -1.14 1.09 -12.67
CA LEU A 129 -1.18 1.75 -11.36
C LEU A 129 -1.75 0.86 -10.25
N GLY A 130 -2.75 0.03 -10.55
CA GLY A 130 -3.30 -0.93 -9.59
C GLY A 130 -2.26 -1.92 -9.08
N PRO A 131 -1.67 -2.73 -9.95
CA PRO A 131 -0.58 -3.64 -9.59
C PRO A 131 0.62 -2.95 -8.96
N LEU A 132 1.02 -1.77 -9.45
CA LEU A 132 2.15 -1.01 -8.91
C LEU A 132 1.90 -0.61 -7.44
N PHE A 133 0.72 -0.08 -7.12
CA PHE A 133 0.38 0.33 -5.76
C PHE A 133 0.24 -0.86 -4.81
N LEU A 134 -0.28 -2.00 -5.30
CA LEU A 134 -0.31 -3.23 -4.51
C LEU A 134 1.10 -3.71 -4.16
N VAL A 135 1.97 -3.86 -5.16
CA VAL A 135 3.32 -4.40 -4.96
C VAL A 135 4.14 -3.47 -4.07
N SER A 136 4.09 -2.15 -4.32
CA SER A 136 4.72 -1.15 -3.46
C SER A 136 4.17 -1.18 -2.03
N GLY A 137 2.87 -1.44 -1.86
CA GLY A 137 2.26 -1.64 -0.54
C GLY A 137 2.75 -2.89 0.17
N LEU A 138 2.89 -4.01 -0.55
CA LEU A 138 3.40 -5.26 0.00
C LEU A 138 4.88 -5.14 0.39
N SER A 139 5.71 -4.47 -0.43
CA SER A 139 7.10 -4.17 -0.12
C SER A 139 7.20 -3.31 1.15
N THR A 140 6.48 -2.19 1.21
CA THR A 140 6.44 -1.32 2.40
C THR A 140 5.96 -2.07 3.65
N ALA A 141 4.98 -2.97 3.53
CA ALA A 141 4.50 -3.78 4.65
C ALA A 141 5.54 -4.80 5.10
N ALA A 142 6.21 -5.49 4.17
CA ALA A 142 7.30 -6.42 4.47
C ALA A 142 8.46 -5.71 5.18
N ALA A 143 8.84 -4.53 4.70
CA ALA A 143 9.85 -3.68 5.32
C ALA A 143 9.46 -3.25 6.75
N LEU A 144 8.20 -2.86 6.98
CA LEU A 144 7.69 -2.49 8.30
C LEU A 144 7.72 -3.68 9.26
N VAL A 145 7.26 -4.86 8.81
CA VAL A 145 7.30 -6.07 9.64
C VAL A 145 8.76 -6.49 9.92
N HIS A 146 9.67 -6.32 8.96
CA HIS A 146 11.10 -6.58 9.14
C HIS A 146 11.70 -5.73 10.27
N LEU A 147 11.30 -4.45 10.40
CA LEU A 147 11.77 -3.57 11.49
C LEU A 147 11.28 -4.04 12.87
N ILE A 148 10.07 -4.62 12.93
CA ILE A 148 9.43 -5.06 14.18
C ILE A 148 9.84 -6.49 14.54
N ALA A 149 10.23 -7.30 13.56
CA ALA A 149 10.58 -8.71 13.77
C ALA A 149 11.74 -8.88 14.72
N GLY A 150 11.55 -9.71 15.76
CA GLY A 150 12.60 -10.03 16.75
C GLY A 150 13.44 -11.24 16.35
N ASP A 151 12.88 -12.16 15.57
CA ASP A 151 13.53 -13.40 15.18
C ASP A 151 14.40 -13.21 13.93
N PRO A 152 15.69 -13.62 13.96
CA PRO A 152 16.57 -13.54 12.80
C PRO A 152 16.04 -14.33 11.57
N TYR A 153 15.40 -15.45 11.78
CA TYR A 153 14.81 -16.24 10.68
C TYR A 153 13.67 -15.49 9.98
N GLU A 154 12.78 -14.86 10.77
CA GLU A 154 11.70 -14.01 10.23
C GLU A 154 12.27 -12.84 9.44
N ARG A 155 13.34 -12.19 9.91
CA ARG A 155 14.02 -11.10 9.19
C ARG A 155 14.55 -11.52 7.83
N VAL A 156 15.21 -12.68 7.75
CA VAL A 156 15.73 -13.21 6.47
C VAL A 156 14.59 -13.51 5.51
N LEU A 157 13.51 -14.13 6.00
CA LEU A 157 12.33 -14.45 5.18
C LEU A 157 11.67 -13.19 4.63
N LEU A 158 11.49 -12.18 5.49
CA LEU A 158 10.91 -10.90 5.11
C LEU A 158 11.79 -10.13 4.11
N ALA A 159 13.10 -10.13 4.30
CA ALA A 159 14.05 -9.54 3.36
C ALA A 159 14.02 -10.23 1.98
N LYS A 160 13.87 -11.56 1.94
CA LYS A 160 13.70 -12.31 0.67
C LYS A 160 12.40 -11.94 -0.03
N ALA A 161 11.30 -11.87 0.72
CA ALA A 161 10.00 -11.49 0.18
C ALA A 161 10.01 -10.05 -0.35
N ASP A 162 10.60 -9.12 0.42
CA ASP A 162 10.72 -7.72 0.04
C ASP A 162 11.60 -7.55 -1.21
N ASN A 163 12.72 -8.26 -1.34
CA ASN A 163 13.51 -8.28 -2.57
C ASN A 163 12.69 -8.72 -3.79
N GLY A 164 11.81 -9.71 -3.63
CA GLY A 164 10.88 -10.11 -4.68
C GLY A 164 9.91 -8.98 -5.05
N PHE A 165 9.32 -8.33 -4.06
CA PHE A 165 8.40 -7.21 -4.30
C PHE A 165 9.11 -6.01 -4.93
N LEU A 166 10.29 -5.61 -4.45
CA LEU A 166 11.09 -4.53 -5.03
C LEU A 166 11.47 -4.80 -6.49
N SER A 167 11.81 -6.06 -6.81
CA SER A 167 12.13 -6.45 -8.20
C SER A 167 10.91 -6.34 -9.11
N ILE A 168 9.74 -6.78 -8.64
CA ILE A 168 8.47 -6.65 -9.38
C ILE A 168 8.07 -5.17 -9.47
N GLU A 169 8.24 -4.38 -8.42
CA GLU A 169 7.95 -2.95 -8.39
C GLU A 169 8.79 -2.21 -9.43
N LEU A 170 10.09 -2.49 -9.50
CA LEU A 170 10.98 -1.93 -10.50
C LEU A 170 10.55 -2.29 -11.92
N LEU A 171 10.20 -3.57 -12.16
CA LEU A 171 9.68 -4.01 -13.45
C LEU A 171 8.39 -3.26 -13.82
N LEU A 172 7.45 -3.14 -12.90
CA LEU A 172 6.18 -2.43 -13.12
C LEU A 172 6.42 -0.93 -13.39
N LEU A 173 7.39 -0.30 -12.73
CA LEU A 173 7.78 1.09 -13.00
C LEU A 173 8.37 1.24 -14.41
N VAL A 174 9.24 0.34 -14.83
CA VAL A 174 9.78 0.33 -16.20
C VAL A 174 8.67 0.17 -17.22
N LEU A 175 7.75 -0.79 -17.00
CA LEU A 175 6.59 -1.00 -17.88
C LEU A 175 5.63 0.21 -17.87
N PHE A 176 5.43 0.85 -16.74
CA PHE A 176 4.60 2.05 -16.62
C PHE A 176 5.20 3.21 -17.44
N VAL A 177 6.48 3.49 -17.27
CA VAL A 177 7.17 4.56 -18.00
C VAL A 177 7.22 4.25 -19.50
N THR A 178 7.59 3.04 -19.90
CA THR A 178 7.63 2.64 -21.32
C THR A 178 6.23 2.67 -21.95
N GLY A 179 5.19 2.28 -21.20
CA GLY A 179 3.80 2.37 -21.65
C GLY A 179 3.36 3.81 -21.92
N LEU A 180 3.75 4.76 -21.06
CA LEU A 180 3.50 6.20 -21.29
C LEU A 180 4.27 6.74 -22.50
N LEU A 181 5.55 6.36 -22.63
CA LEU A 181 6.41 6.82 -23.75
C LEU A 181 5.99 6.21 -25.11
N SER A 182 5.34 5.06 -25.12
CA SER A 182 4.85 4.37 -26.33
C SER A 182 3.43 4.76 -26.70
N SER A 183 2.79 5.65 -25.96
CA SER A 183 1.41 6.08 -26.14
C SER A 183 1.31 7.40 -26.94
N THR A 184 0.28 8.18 -26.70
CA THR A 184 0.07 9.45 -27.41
C THR A 184 1.02 10.55 -26.91
N ALA A 185 1.18 11.63 -27.71
CA ALA A 185 2.02 12.78 -27.37
C ALA A 185 1.73 13.35 -25.96
N VAL A 186 0.46 13.31 -25.54
CA VAL A 186 0.03 13.78 -24.20
C VAL A 186 0.60 12.89 -23.08
N HIS A 187 0.64 11.57 -23.29
CA HIS A 187 1.22 10.64 -22.33
C HIS A 187 2.76 10.79 -22.28
N ILE A 188 3.40 11.01 -23.43
CA ILE A 188 4.84 11.29 -23.49
C ILE A 188 5.19 12.57 -22.71
N GLU A 189 4.42 13.65 -22.89
CA GLU A 189 4.58 14.87 -22.12
C GLU A 189 4.39 14.66 -20.61
N SER A 190 3.40 13.83 -20.25
CA SER A 190 3.17 13.46 -18.85
C SER A 190 4.30 12.63 -18.27
N ALA A 191 4.92 11.73 -19.07
CA ALA A 191 6.09 10.98 -18.64
C ALA A 191 7.32 11.89 -18.43
N ARG A 192 7.48 12.94 -19.23
CA ARG A 192 8.55 13.92 -19.04
C ARG A 192 8.48 14.64 -17.70
N LEU A 193 7.29 14.82 -17.11
CA LEU A 193 7.17 15.42 -15.77
C LEU A 193 7.94 14.64 -14.70
N ILE A 194 8.03 13.31 -14.85
CA ILE A 194 8.71 12.43 -13.89
C ILE A 194 10.12 12.00 -14.35
N LEU A 195 10.48 12.19 -15.62
CA LEU A 195 11.80 11.83 -16.15
C LEU A 195 12.75 13.03 -16.25
N ASP A 196 12.29 14.16 -16.78
CA ASP A 196 13.11 15.35 -17.05
C ASP A 196 12.53 16.62 -16.39
N GLY A 197 11.31 16.53 -15.84
CA GLY A 197 10.57 17.66 -15.29
C GLY A 197 10.81 17.88 -13.78
N PRO A 198 9.96 18.69 -13.15
CA PRO A 198 10.11 19.09 -11.75
C PRO A 198 10.04 17.92 -10.75
N TYR A 199 9.43 16.80 -11.14
CA TYR A 199 9.33 15.59 -10.29
C TYR A 199 10.46 14.58 -10.56
N ALA A 200 11.34 14.81 -11.55
CA ALA A 200 12.41 13.88 -11.92
C ALA A 200 13.37 13.57 -10.74
N PRO A 201 13.86 14.53 -9.96
CA PRO A 201 14.72 14.21 -8.82
C PRO A 201 14.00 13.37 -7.77
N ALA A 202 12.72 13.67 -7.49
CA ALA A 202 11.93 12.89 -6.54
C ALA A 202 11.71 11.45 -7.03
N PHE A 203 11.43 11.29 -8.31
CA PHE A 203 11.18 9.97 -8.91
C PHE A 203 12.47 9.15 -9.07
N LEU A 204 13.49 9.70 -9.75
CA LEU A 204 14.68 8.94 -10.10
C LEU A 204 15.61 8.70 -8.89
N VAL A 205 15.84 9.72 -8.05
CA VAL A 205 16.76 9.60 -6.92
C VAL A 205 16.08 8.97 -5.72
N PHE A 206 14.92 9.50 -5.29
CA PHE A 206 14.31 9.05 -4.05
C PHE A 206 13.47 7.78 -4.22
N VAL A 207 12.71 7.63 -5.32
CA VAL A 207 11.92 6.42 -5.53
C VAL A 207 12.79 5.31 -6.09
N VAL A 208 13.36 5.50 -7.29
CA VAL A 208 14.09 4.42 -7.97
C VAL A 208 15.41 4.13 -7.25
N GLY A 209 16.22 5.16 -6.99
CA GLY A 209 17.55 5.00 -6.37
C GLY A 209 17.45 4.56 -4.91
N LEU A 210 16.96 5.44 -4.05
CA LEU A 210 16.94 5.23 -2.61
C LEU A 210 15.82 4.31 -2.14
N GLY A 211 14.67 4.30 -2.82
CA GLY A 211 13.51 3.50 -2.42
C GLY A 211 13.55 2.05 -2.90
N ILE A 212 14.18 1.78 -4.05
CA ILE A 212 14.13 0.45 -4.67
C ILE A 212 15.55 -0.13 -4.84
N VAL A 213 16.42 0.51 -5.63
CA VAL A 213 17.69 -0.10 -6.07
C VAL A 213 18.67 -0.29 -4.90
N ILE A 214 18.88 0.73 -4.09
CA ILE A 214 19.81 0.64 -2.95
C ILE A 214 19.31 -0.35 -1.90
N PRO A 215 18.03 -0.34 -1.44
CA PRO A 215 17.52 -1.38 -0.55
C PRO A 215 17.63 -2.79 -1.13
N LEU A 216 17.34 -2.96 -2.42
CA LEU A 216 17.45 -4.27 -3.09
C LEU A 216 18.88 -4.80 -3.02
N ILE A 217 19.89 -3.96 -3.25
CA ILE A 217 21.30 -4.33 -3.14
C ILE A 217 21.66 -4.68 -1.70
N ILE A 218 21.32 -3.81 -0.74
CA ILE A 218 21.63 -4.01 0.69
C ILE A 218 20.99 -5.31 1.20
N GLN A 219 19.70 -5.51 0.93
CA GLN A 219 18.99 -6.71 1.39
C GLN A 219 19.48 -7.97 0.70
N SER A 220 19.84 -7.93 -0.59
CA SER A 220 20.44 -9.06 -1.30
C SER A 220 21.77 -9.46 -0.70
N LEU A 221 22.60 -8.49 -0.32
CA LEU A 221 23.87 -8.75 0.37
C LEU A 221 23.65 -9.32 1.78
N ALA A 222 22.64 -8.81 2.51
CA ALA A 222 22.29 -9.28 3.84
C ALA A 222 21.73 -10.72 3.82
N VAL A 223 20.86 -11.04 2.87
CA VAL A 223 20.32 -12.39 2.66
C VAL A 223 21.43 -13.39 2.32
N ASN A 224 22.46 -12.97 1.59
CA ASN A 224 23.64 -13.79 1.25
C ASN A 224 24.71 -13.77 2.36
N HIS A 225 24.37 -13.34 3.58
CA HIS A 225 25.26 -13.29 4.75
C HIS A 225 26.56 -12.51 4.55
N ARG A 226 26.61 -11.57 3.58
CA ARG A 226 27.79 -10.72 3.35
C ARG A 226 27.81 -9.50 4.25
N ILE A 227 26.65 -9.05 4.71
CA ILE A 227 26.52 -7.92 5.64
C ILE A 227 25.43 -8.24 6.69
N PRO A 228 25.48 -7.62 7.89
CA PRO A 228 24.43 -7.80 8.89
C PRO A 228 23.12 -7.13 8.42
N HIS A 229 22.00 -7.65 8.89
CA HIS A 229 20.68 -7.05 8.66
C HIS A 229 20.61 -5.71 9.40
N THR A 230 20.48 -4.62 8.66
CA THR A 230 20.37 -3.25 9.19
C THR A 230 18.97 -2.71 9.01
N ALA A 231 18.55 -1.79 9.87
CA ALA A 231 17.27 -1.10 9.74
C ALA A 231 17.23 -0.08 8.58
N ALA A 232 18.40 0.22 7.99
CA ALA A 232 18.50 1.24 6.94
C ALA A 232 17.69 0.89 5.69
N ALA A 233 17.84 -0.34 5.15
CA ALA A 233 17.13 -0.77 3.96
C ALA A 233 15.59 -0.72 4.13
N PRO A 234 14.98 -1.30 5.18
CA PRO A 234 13.54 -1.19 5.40
C PRO A 234 13.03 0.25 5.53
N ILE A 235 13.79 1.13 6.20
CA ILE A 235 13.41 2.56 6.31
C ILE A 235 13.40 3.22 4.93
N MET A 236 14.40 2.95 4.10
CA MET A 236 14.48 3.48 2.74
C MET A 236 13.33 2.98 1.86
N VAL A 237 12.94 1.71 1.98
CA VAL A 237 11.76 1.13 1.27
C VAL A 237 10.48 1.86 1.68
N ILE A 238 10.25 2.05 2.98
CA ILE A 238 9.05 2.75 3.48
C ILE A 238 9.01 4.19 2.97
N ALA A 239 10.12 4.90 3.06
CA ALA A 239 10.23 6.28 2.55
C ALA A 239 10.03 6.34 1.04
N GLY A 240 10.67 5.45 0.27
CA GLY A 240 10.54 5.35 -1.18
C GLY A 240 9.11 5.08 -1.64
N GLY A 241 8.44 4.12 -1.01
CA GLY A 241 7.03 3.80 -1.29
C GLY A 241 6.08 4.95 -0.97
N PHE A 242 6.36 5.73 0.08
CA PHE A 242 5.60 6.96 0.38
C PHE A 242 5.83 8.04 -0.68
N ILE A 243 7.10 8.30 -1.05
CA ILE A 243 7.46 9.29 -2.06
C ILE A 243 6.90 8.89 -3.43
N LEU A 244 6.91 7.61 -3.79
CA LEU A 244 6.30 7.12 -5.03
C LEU A 244 4.84 7.57 -5.13
N ARG A 245 4.05 7.39 -4.06
CA ARG A 245 2.64 7.80 -4.04
C ARG A 245 2.48 9.29 -4.18
N LEU A 246 3.31 10.08 -3.50
CA LEU A 246 3.31 11.55 -3.63
C LEU A 246 3.63 11.98 -5.06
N VAL A 247 4.67 11.41 -5.66
CA VAL A 247 5.10 11.75 -7.04
C VAL A 247 3.98 11.41 -8.03
N ILE A 248 3.40 10.20 -7.96
CA ILE A 248 2.30 9.81 -8.87
C ILE A 248 1.09 10.73 -8.72
N VAL A 249 0.74 11.11 -7.48
CA VAL A 249 -0.41 12.01 -7.23
C VAL A 249 -0.13 13.41 -7.74
N TYR A 250 0.97 14.04 -7.35
CA TYR A 250 1.26 15.43 -7.72
C TYR A 250 1.63 15.58 -9.20
N ALA A 251 2.43 14.69 -9.77
CA ALA A 251 2.73 14.71 -11.19
C ALA A 251 1.47 14.43 -12.03
N GLY A 252 0.59 13.55 -11.56
CA GLY A 252 -0.70 13.32 -12.20
C GLY A 252 -1.61 14.54 -12.17
N GLN A 253 -1.69 15.25 -11.03
CA GLN A 253 -2.43 16.52 -10.94
C GLN A 253 -1.86 17.60 -11.86
N ALA A 254 -0.55 17.63 -12.06
CA ALA A 254 0.13 18.56 -12.97
C ALA A 254 -0.03 18.18 -14.44
N SER A 255 -0.40 16.93 -14.77
CA SER A 255 -0.62 16.48 -16.14
C SER A 255 -1.99 16.94 -16.68
N HIS A 256 -2.03 17.54 -17.87
CA HIS A 256 -3.26 18.07 -18.48
C HIS A 256 -3.35 17.70 -19.97
N TRP A 257 -4.56 17.37 -20.46
CA TRP A 257 -4.81 17.12 -21.87
C TRP A 257 -4.73 18.36 -22.76
N ILE A 258 -4.93 19.56 -22.20
CA ILE A 258 -5.15 20.81 -22.94
C ILE A 258 -3.83 21.47 -23.38
N ARG A 259 -2.71 21.17 -22.76
CA ARG A 259 -1.43 21.86 -23.05
C ARG A 259 -0.85 21.59 -24.46
N ILE A 260 -1.29 20.53 -25.13
CA ILE A 260 -0.76 20.13 -26.45
C ILE A 260 -1.60 20.70 -27.60
N ALA A 261 -2.87 21.00 -27.39
CA ALA A 261 -3.73 21.62 -28.39
C ALA A 261 -3.41 23.12 -28.63
N SER A 262 -2.62 23.75 -27.77
CA SER A 262 -2.25 25.18 -27.85
C SER A 262 -0.75 25.43 -28.16
N ALA A 263 0.02 24.40 -28.47
CA ALA A 263 1.38 24.60 -29.00
C ALA A 263 1.31 24.79 -30.53
N PRO A 264 1.84 25.93 -31.06
CA PRO A 264 1.82 26.21 -32.51
C PRO A 264 2.67 25.21 -33.30
#